data_794b571677aad40ade6a679cf1870a30
#
_entry.id   794b571677aad40ade6a679cf1870a30
#
_cell.length_a   1.000
_cell.length_b   1.000
_cell.length_c   1.000
_cell.angle_alpha   90.00
_cell.angle_beta   90.00
_cell.angle_gamma   90.00
#
_symmetry.space_group_name_H-M   'P 1'
#
loop_
_entity.id
_entity.type
_entity.pdbx_description
1 polymer ?
#
loop_
_entity_poly.entity_id
_entity_poly.type
_entity_poly.pdbx_seq_one_letter_code
_entity_poly.pdbx_strand_id
1 'polypeptide(L)'
;ILAVLLEDKLYKEKNKIIHLMIYIIKLGVLWAIGYGLIFFTKWVIASIILKKDAITLAIEQLLFRVNGNEQYPVKRLEVIKKNFEIFYNPIAKYIVIGITIIWGIMFVLYRKPIKNFNILIPLLCISIVPYIWYIAFAGHSSIHCWFTYKIQAMSIFAILSAMFYTIDENQIGKFIKKIKEEK
;
A
#
# COMPACT_ATOMS: atom_id res chain seq x y z
N ILE A 1 4.93 -9.29 9.67
CA ILE A 1 5.87 -9.04 10.77
C ILE A 1 5.79 -7.58 11.21
N LEU A 2 5.95 -6.58 10.32
CA LEU A 2 5.89 -5.16 10.68
C LEU A 2 4.56 -4.78 11.34
N ALA A 3 3.43 -5.23 10.81
CA ALA A 3 2.10 -4.98 11.36
C ALA A 3 1.95 -5.55 12.78
N VAL A 4 2.46 -6.75 13.03
CA VAL A 4 2.42 -7.39 14.36
C VAL A 4 3.29 -6.65 15.37
N LEU A 5 4.50 -6.22 14.96
CA LEU A 5 5.39 -5.43 15.82
C LEU A 5 4.80 -4.05 16.14
N LEU A 6 4.08 -3.45 15.19
CA LEU A 6 3.39 -2.18 15.37
C LEU A 6 2.20 -2.32 16.31
N GLU A 7 1.43 -3.41 16.21
CA GLU A 7 0.29 -3.68 17.08
C GLU A 7 0.73 -3.85 18.54
N ASP A 8 1.77 -4.67 18.82
CA ASP A 8 2.29 -4.87 20.17
C ASP A 8 2.78 -3.55 20.80
N LYS A 9 3.43 -2.71 20.01
CA LYS A 9 3.96 -1.43 20.50
C LYS A 9 2.86 -0.38 20.69
N LEU A 10 1.86 -0.33 19.81
CA LEU A 10 0.67 0.53 19.98
C LEU A 10 -0.14 0.17 21.21
N TYR A 11 -0.22 -1.13 21.53
CA TYR A 11 -0.93 -1.61 22.71
C TYR A 11 -0.21 -1.23 24.02
N LYS A 12 1.12 -1.26 24.04
CA LYS A 12 1.94 -0.95 25.22
C LYS A 12 2.07 0.55 25.49
N GLU A 13 2.08 1.38 24.45
CA GLU A 13 2.23 2.84 24.61
C GLU A 13 0.90 3.55 24.37
N LYS A 14 0.13 3.70 25.44
CA LYS A 14 -1.26 4.20 25.47
C LYS A 14 -1.50 5.60 24.89
N ASN A 15 -0.50 6.38 24.41
CA ASN A 15 -0.78 7.80 24.11
C ASN A 15 0.09 8.55 23.09
N LYS A 16 0.86 7.94 22.17
CA LYS A 16 1.64 8.83 21.29
C LYS A 16 1.74 8.33 19.84
N ILE A 17 0.81 8.75 19.00
CA ILE A 17 0.89 8.65 17.52
C ILE A 17 2.28 9.11 17.04
N ILE A 18 2.85 10.15 17.63
CA ILE A 18 4.19 10.66 17.30
C ILE A 18 5.27 9.60 17.57
N HIS A 19 5.24 8.91 18.71
CA HIS A 19 6.21 7.84 19.01
C HIS A 19 6.09 6.66 18.06
N LEU A 20 4.87 6.33 17.66
CA LEU A 20 4.63 5.32 16.63
C LEU A 20 5.20 5.74 15.28
N MET A 21 4.95 6.96 14.83
CA MET A 21 5.52 7.48 13.59
C MET A 21 7.05 7.47 13.60
N ILE A 22 7.66 7.93 14.70
CA ILE A 22 9.12 7.88 14.87
C ILE A 22 9.64 6.44 14.81
N TYR A 23 8.92 5.50 15.42
CA TYR A 23 9.29 4.09 15.38
C TYR A 23 9.20 3.49 13.98
N ILE A 24 8.14 3.79 13.24
CA ILE A 24 7.96 3.38 11.83
C ILE A 24 9.10 3.96 10.97
N ILE A 25 9.40 5.24 11.15
CA ILE A 25 10.50 5.89 10.42
C ILE A 25 11.84 5.22 10.75
N LYS A 26 12.15 4.96 12.02
CA LYS A 26 13.37 4.26 12.42
C LYS A 26 13.48 2.87 11.79
N LEU A 27 12.40 2.08 11.80
CA LEU A 27 12.37 0.77 11.15
C LEU A 27 12.55 0.88 9.63
N GLY A 28 11.91 1.86 8.99
CA GLY A 28 12.06 2.16 7.58
C GLY A 28 13.50 2.54 7.22
N VAL A 29 14.14 3.38 8.02
CA VAL A 29 15.55 3.77 7.83
C VAL A 29 16.48 2.58 8.01
N LEU A 30 16.31 1.77 9.05
CA LEU A 30 17.11 0.56 9.26
C LEU A 30 16.97 -0.43 8.11
N TRP A 31 15.73 -0.62 7.62
CA TRP A 31 15.47 -1.45 6.45
C TRP A 31 16.14 -0.88 5.19
N ALA A 32 16.04 0.42 4.96
CA ALA A 32 16.64 1.09 3.81
C ALA A 32 18.18 1.01 3.84
N ILE A 33 18.79 1.16 5.02
CA ILE A 33 20.24 0.99 5.18
C ILE A 33 20.65 -0.45 4.88
N GLY A 34 19.98 -1.45 5.49
CA GLY A 34 20.30 -2.85 5.24
C GLY A 34 20.15 -3.27 3.78
N TYR A 35 19.04 -2.84 3.16
CA TYR A 35 18.79 -3.08 1.74
C TYR A 35 19.81 -2.35 0.85
N GLY A 36 20.09 -1.08 1.17
CA GLY A 36 21.06 -0.26 0.44
C GLY A 36 22.47 -0.82 0.49
N LEU A 37 22.93 -1.32 1.65
CA LEU A 37 24.23 -1.95 1.79
C LEU A 37 24.37 -3.19 0.90
N ILE A 38 23.34 -4.04 0.82
CA ILE A 38 23.34 -5.23 -0.04
C ILE A 38 23.47 -4.82 -1.52
N PHE A 39 22.70 -3.82 -1.97
CA PHE A 39 22.78 -3.36 -3.35
C PHE A 39 24.10 -2.67 -3.67
N PHE A 40 24.60 -1.82 -2.77
CA PHE A 40 25.88 -1.17 -2.92
C PHE A 40 27.01 -2.18 -3.02
N THR A 41 27.02 -3.20 -2.17
CA THR A 41 28.01 -4.30 -2.24
C THR A 41 27.95 -5.03 -3.59
N LYS A 42 26.74 -5.32 -4.11
CA LYS A 42 26.57 -5.90 -5.44
C LYS A 42 27.16 -5.03 -6.55
N TRP A 43 26.94 -3.71 -6.49
CA TRP A 43 27.47 -2.78 -7.49
C TRP A 43 28.98 -2.68 -7.46
N VAL A 44 29.57 -2.66 -6.25
CA VAL A 44 31.04 -2.69 -6.08
C VAL A 44 31.63 -3.99 -6.68
N ILE A 45 31.07 -5.14 -6.33
CA ILE A 45 31.51 -6.44 -6.87
C ILE A 45 31.36 -6.47 -8.40
N ALA A 46 30.23 -6.01 -8.92
CA ALA A 46 29.99 -5.95 -10.36
C ALA A 46 31.00 -5.03 -11.06
N SER A 47 31.35 -3.88 -10.47
CA SER A 47 32.36 -2.97 -11.02
C SER A 47 33.72 -3.63 -11.11
N ILE A 48 34.12 -4.39 -10.09
CA ILE A 48 35.41 -5.12 -10.05
C ILE A 48 35.43 -6.23 -11.11
N ILE A 49 34.38 -7.06 -11.14
CA ILE A 49 34.33 -8.23 -12.04
C ILE A 49 34.21 -7.81 -13.50
N LEU A 50 33.34 -6.87 -13.81
CA LEU A 50 33.04 -6.44 -15.17
C LEU A 50 34.04 -5.38 -15.69
N LYS A 51 34.92 -4.86 -14.84
CA LYS A 51 35.84 -3.75 -15.15
C LYS A 51 35.12 -2.55 -15.75
N LYS A 52 33.90 -2.26 -15.25
CA LYS A 52 33.04 -1.14 -15.66
C LYS A 52 32.51 -0.45 -14.43
N ASP A 53 32.19 0.84 -14.54
CA ASP A 53 31.56 1.59 -13.46
C ASP A 53 30.08 1.22 -13.32
N ALA A 54 29.81 0.09 -12.63
CA ALA A 54 28.46 -0.35 -12.37
C ALA A 54 27.71 0.52 -11.36
N ILE A 55 28.43 1.29 -10.55
CA ILE A 55 27.83 2.20 -9.56
C ILE A 55 27.15 3.38 -10.27
N THR A 56 27.90 4.07 -11.13
CA THR A 56 27.34 5.18 -11.92
C THR A 56 26.16 4.72 -12.79
N LEU A 57 26.29 3.60 -13.48
CA LEU A 57 25.20 3.04 -14.29
C LEU A 57 23.96 2.72 -13.44
N ALA A 58 24.13 2.20 -12.23
CA ALA A 58 23.00 1.90 -11.34
C ALA A 58 22.32 3.18 -10.83
N ILE A 59 23.10 4.23 -10.54
CA ILE A 59 22.56 5.52 -10.13
C ILE A 59 21.79 6.19 -11.28
N GLU A 60 22.33 6.18 -12.49
CA GLU A 60 21.66 6.69 -13.69
C GLU A 60 20.34 5.97 -13.94
N GLN A 61 20.32 4.64 -13.82
CA GLN A 61 19.10 3.85 -13.93
C GLN A 61 18.10 4.16 -12.82
N LEU A 62 18.55 4.40 -11.59
CA LEU A 62 17.67 4.81 -10.50
C LEU A 62 17.06 6.19 -10.80
N LEU A 63 17.85 7.15 -11.21
CA LEU A 63 17.39 8.51 -11.57
C LEU A 63 16.39 8.46 -12.74
N PHE A 64 16.66 7.64 -13.75
CA PHE A 64 15.73 7.40 -14.86
C PHE A 64 14.39 6.83 -14.38
N ARG A 65 14.41 5.86 -13.45
CA ARG A 65 13.18 5.29 -12.88
C ARG A 65 12.39 6.29 -12.05
N VAL A 66 13.07 7.23 -11.41
CA VAL A 66 12.43 8.29 -10.61
C VAL A 66 11.86 9.40 -11.49
N ASN A 67 12.67 9.92 -12.42
CA ASN A 67 12.36 11.17 -13.14
C ASN A 67 12.04 10.97 -14.63
N GLY A 68 12.30 9.79 -15.20
CA GLY A 68 12.32 9.64 -16.67
C GLY A 68 13.53 10.35 -17.30
N ASN A 69 13.43 10.67 -18.57
CA ASN A 69 14.40 11.46 -19.33
C ASN A 69 13.69 12.30 -20.39
N GLU A 70 14.44 13.00 -21.26
CA GLU A 70 13.87 13.82 -22.32
C GLU A 70 13.00 13.02 -23.30
N GLN A 71 13.36 11.78 -23.60
CA GLN A 71 12.59 10.90 -24.47
C GLN A 71 11.31 10.37 -23.78
N TYR A 72 11.34 10.24 -22.45
CA TYR A 72 10.21 9.77 -21.62
C TYR A 72 9.95 10.78 -20.49
N PRO A 73 9.43 11.98 -20.82
CA PRO A 73 9.11 12.99 -19.81
C PRO A 73 8.00 12.49 -18.89
N VAL A 74 8.15 12.79 -17.61
CA VAL A 74 7.25 12.27 -16.58
C VAL A 74 6.49 13.39 -15.88
N LYS A 75 5.17 13.29 -15.91
CA LYS A 75 4.27 14.11 -15.10
C LYS A 75 3.65 13.21 -14.01
N ARG A 76 4.09 13.37 -12.76
CA ARG A 76 3.76 12.48 -11.65
C ARG A 76 2.26 12.24 -11.46
N LEU A 77 1.43 13.27 -11.58
CA LEU A 77 -0.02 13.14 -11.44
C LEU A 77 -0.65 12.34 -12.59
N GLU A 78 -0.15 12.51 -13.83
CA GLU A 78 -0.60 11.74 -14.98
C GLU A 78 -0.26 10.25 -14.84
N VAL A 79 0.86 9.92 -14.19
CA VAL A 79 1.25 8.53 -13.90
C VAL A 79 0.25 7.87 -12.97
N ILE A 80 -0.16 8.55 -11.90
CA ILE A 80 -1.20 8.05 -10.99
C ILE A 80 -2.48 7.82 -11.77
N LYS A 81 -2.95 8.82 -12.52
CA LYS A 81 -4.18 8.76 -13.32
C LYS A 81 -4.15 7.58 -14.29
N LYS A 82 -3.07 7.42 -15.06
CA LYS A 82 -2.92 6.34 -16.05
C LYS A 82 -2.96 4.95 -15.41
N ASN A 83 -2.24 4.74 -14.29
CA ASN A 83 -2.26 3.48 -13.57
C ASN A 83 -3.65 3.19 -12.97
N PHE A 84 -4.33 4.23 -12.51
CA PHE A 84 -5.69 4.12 -11.99
C PHE A 84 -6.69 3.75 -13.11
N GLU A 85 -6.63 4.41 -14.25
CA GLU A 85 -7.51 4.12 -15.40
C GLU A 85 -7.34 2.69 -15.92
N ILE A 86 -6.12 2.17 -15.98
CA ILE A 86 -5.86 0.79 -16.39
C ILE A 86 -6.44 -0.21 -15.39
N PHE A 87 -6.28 0.06 -14.09
CA PHE A 87 -6.82 -0.82 -13.04
C PHE A 87 -8.35 -0.81 -13.01
N TYR A 88 -8.94 0.38 -13.04
CA TYR A 88 -10.39 0.57 -13.02
C TYR A 88 -10.98 0.53 -14.44
N ASN A 89 -10.66 -0.56 -15.17
CA ASN A 89 -11.42 -0.88 -16.39
C ASN A 89 -12.92 -1.02 -16.05
N PRO A 90 -13.83 -0.99 -17.03
CA PRO A 90 -15.28 -0.98 -16.76
C PRO A 90 -15.74 -2.06 -15.79
N ILE A 91 -15.22 -3.28 -15.90
CA ILE A 91 -15.61 -4.42 -15.05
C ILE A 91 -15.16 -4.17 -13.60
N ALA A 92 -13.90 -3.84 -13.38
CA ALA A 92 -13.36 -3.58 -12.04
C ALA A 92 -14.08 -2.42 -11.35
N LYS A 93 -14.41 -1.37 -12.11
CA LYS A 93 -15.19 -0.23 -11.59
C LYS A 93 -16.54 -0.66 -11.04
N TYR A 94 -17.30 -1.47 -11.79
CA TYR A 94 -18.61 -1.93 -11.32
C TYR A 94 -18.50 -2.87 -10.11
N ILE A 95 -17.48 -3.72 -10.05
CA ILE A 95 -17.23 -4.58 -8.89
C ILE A 95 -16.95 -3.72 -7.65
N VAL A 96 -16.09 -2.71 -7.75
CA VAL A 96 -15.77 -1.82 -6.62
C VAL A 96 -17.00 -1.05 -6.16
N ILE A 97 -17.81 -0.52 -7.09
CA ILE A 97 -19.09 0.15 -6.78
C ILE A 97 -20.02 -0.82 -6.04
N GLY A 98 -20.22 -2.04 -6.56
CA GLY A 98 -21.06 -3.05 -5.94
C GLY A 98 -20.64 -3.40 -4.53
N ILE A 99 -19.35 -3.65 -4.31
CA ILE A 99 -18.79 -3.93 -2.97
C ILE A 99 -19.00 -2.74 -2.03
N THR A 100 -18.79 -1.51 -2.52
CA THR A 100 -18.96 -0.30 -1.71
C THR A 100 -20.41 -0.10 -1.29
N ILE A 101 -21.37 -0.37 -2.18
CA ILE A 101 -22.81 -0.31 -1.86
C ILE A 101 -23.17 -1.38 -0.81
N ILE A 102 -22.74 -2.63 -1.02
CA ILE A 102 -23.00 -3.72 -0.06
C ILE A 102 -22.42 -3.37 1.30
N TRP A 103 -21.17 -2.90 1.33
CA TRP A 103 -20.55 -2.46 2.58
C TRP A 103 -21.34 -1.31 3.23
N GLY A 104 -21.76 -0.31 2.45
CA GLY A 104 -22.54 0.83 2.96
C GLY A 104 -23.82 0.37 3.65
N ILE A 105 -24.56 -0.56 3.04
CA ILE A 105 -25.76 -1.17 3.63
C ILE A 105 -25.39 -1.91 4.93
N MET A 106 -24.37 -2.76 4.89
CA MET A 106 -23.91 -3.51 6.05
C MET A 106 -23.44 -2.59 7.19
N PHE A 107 -22.74 -1.50 6.86
CA PHE A 107 -22.30 -0.50 7.83
C PHE A 107 -23.47 0.20 8.51
N VAL A 108 -24.50 0.60 7.78
CA VAL A 108 -25.70 1.21 8.36
C VAL A 108 -26.41 0.27 9.31
N LEU A 109 -26.54 -1.03 8.94
CA LEU A 109 -27.30 -2.01 9.70
C LEU A 109 -26.50 -2.63 10.86
N TYR A 110 -25.20 -2.85 10.69
CA TYR A 110 -24.38 -3.68 11.57
C TYR A 110 -23.07 -3.03 11.99
N ARG A 111 -23.00 -1.68 12.02
CA ARG A 111 -21.76 -1.00 12.45
C ARG A 111 -21.43 -1.32 13.92
N LYS A 112 -20.16 -1.57 14.18
CA LYS A 112 -19.65 -1.62 15.56
C LYS A 112 -18.98 -0.30 15.94
N PRO A 113 -19.06 0.11 17.22
CA PRO A 113 -18.31 1.27 17.70
C PRO A 113 -16.81 0.99 17.57
N ILE A 114 -16.09 1.86 16.87
CA ILE A 114 -14.64 1.75 16.72
C ILE A 114 -14.01 2.25 18.02
N LYS A 115 -13.69 1.33 18.92
CA LYS A 115 -13.04 1.64 20.20
C LYS A 115 -11.53 1.86 20.06
N ASN A 116 -10.95 1.35 18.99
CA ASN A 116 -9.52 1.32 18.80
C ASN A 116 -9.14 1.52 17.33
N PHE A 117 -8.39 2.59 17.05
CA PHE A 117 -7.91 2.93 15.72
C PHE A 117 -6.61 2.21 15.34
N ASN A 118 -6.04 1.39 16.22
CA ASN A 118 -4.73 0.75 16.02
C ASN A 118 -4.70 -0.16 14.80
N ILE A 119 -5.85 -0.71 14.38
CA ILE A 119 -5.96 -1.55 13.18
C ILE A 119 -6.26 -0.69 11.93
N LEU A 120 -7.13 0.30 12.07
CA LEU A 120 -7.53 1.14 10.94
C LEU A 120 -6.39 2.01 10.41
N ILE A 121 -5.61 2.62 11.30
CA ILE A 121 -4.50 3.50 10.89
C ILE A 121 -3.47 2.75 10.05
N PRO A 122 -2.93 1.57 10.46
CA PRO A 122 -2.04 0.79 9.61
C PRO A 122 -2.64 0.41 8.26
N LEU A 123 -3.92 0.01 8.21
CA LEU A 123 -4.59 -0.35 6.95
C LEU A 123 -4.70 0.87 6.02
N LEU A 124 -5.06 2.04 6.54
CA LEU A 124 -5.09 3.27 5.76
C LEU A 124 -3.70 3.68 5.28
N CYS A 125 -2.66 3.54 6.11
CA CYS A 125 -1.28 3.77 5.69
C CYS A 125 -0.87 2.83 4.56
N ILE A 126 -1.19 1.53 4.66
CA ILE A 126 -0.90 0.55 3.60
C ILE A 126 -1.63 0.91 2.31
N SER A 127 -2.86 1.41 2.38
CA SER A 127 -3.64 1.76 1.19
C SER A 127 -3.04 2.91 0.38
N ILE A 128 -2.21 3.75 0.98
CA ILE A 128 -1.55 4.90 0.33
C ILE A 128 -0.22 4.50 -0.33
N VAL A 129 0.41 3.39 0.10
CA VAL A 129 1.74 2.98 -0.37
C VAL A 129 1.87 2.88 -1.89
N PRO A 130 0.92 2.31 -2.67
CA PRO A 130 1.00 2.28 -4.13
C PRO A 130 1.09 3.65 -4.77
N TYR A 131 0.40 4.64 -4.24
CA TYR A 131 0.39 6.01 -4.77
C TYR A 131 1.70 6.72 -4.46
N ILE A 132 2.28 6.50 -3.27
CA ILE A 132 3.64 6.96 -2.94
C ILE A 132 4.64 6.34 -3.91
N TRP A 133 4.52 5.04 -4.22
CA TRP A 133 5.36 4.37 -5.20
C TRP A 133 5.27 5.02 -6.58
N TYR A 134 4.07 5.32 -7.07
CA TYR A 134 3.89 5.98 -8.37
C TYR A 134 4.53 7.36 -8.44
N ILE A 135 4.53 8.10 -7.33
CA ILE A 135 5.19 9.41 -7.24
C ILE A 135 6.70 9.25 -7.15
N ALA A 136 7.19 8.34 -6.31
CA ALA A 136 8.62 8.13 -6.09
C ALA A 136 9.33 7.55 -7.31
N PHE A 137 8.71 6.56 -7.99
CA PHE A 137 9.25 5.91 -9.18
C PHE A 137 8.42 6.21 -10.42
N ALA A 138 8.20 7.50 -10.66
CA ALA A 138 7.28 7.96 -11.68
C ALA A 138 7.72 7.59 -13.10
N GLY A 139 9.02 7.65 -13.41
CA GLY A 139 9.57 7.20 -14.69
C GLY A 139 9.29 5.73 -14.95
N HIS A 140 9.58 4.87 -13.98
CA HIS A 140 9.28 3.44 -14.06
C HIS A 140 7.78 3.16 -14.22
N SER A 141 6.96 3.80 -13.40
CA SER A 141 5.51 3.59 -13.38
C SER A 141 4.80 4.15 -14.61
N SER A 142 5.37 5.15 -15.28
CA SER A 142 4.88 5.69 -16.54
C SER A 142 5.11 4.73 -17.70
N ILE A 143 6.33 4.19 -17.81
CA ILE A 143 6.74 3.29 -18.89
C ILE A 143 6.06 1.92 -18.73
N HIS A 144 5.99 1.42 -17.51
CA HIS A 144 5.46 0.09 -17.19
C HIS A 144 4.05 0.11 -16.59
N CYS A 145 3.23 1.09 -16.95
CA CYS A 145 1.87 1.24 -16.41
C CYS A 145 1.01 -0.04 -16.60
N TRP A 146 1.20 -0.78 -17.68
CA TRP A 146 0.56 -2.07 -17.97
C TRP A 146 0.88 -3.18 -16.94
N PHE A 147 1.90 -2.98 -16.13
CA PHE A 147 2.32 -3.90 -15.06
C PHE A 147 2.13 -3.26 -13.67
N THR A 148 2.56 -2.01 -13.50
CA THR A 148 2.61 -1.33 -12.19
C THR A 148 1.23 -1.06 -11.61
N TYR A 149 0.16 -0.97 -12.45
CA TYR A 149 -1.21 -0.83 -11.97
C TYR A 149 -1.62 -1.93 -10.98
N LYS A 150 -1.03 -3.12 -11.07
CA LYS A 150 -1.34 -4.28 -10.20
C LYS A 150 -1.02 -4.00 -8.72
N ILE A 151 -0.11 -3.08 -8.43
CA ILE A 151 0.24 -2.71 -7.05
C ILE A 151 -0.98 -2.14 -6.32
N GLN A 152 -1.97 -1.58 -7.03
CA GLN A 152 -3.21 -1.07 -6.43
C GLN A 152 -4.06 -2.16 -5.75
N ALA A 153 -3.85 -3.43 -6.08
CA ALA A 153 -4.49 -4.54 -5.37
C ALA A 153 -4.20 -4.49 -3.86
N MET A 154 -3.01 -4.02 -3.47
CA MET A 154 -2.67 -3.82 -2.05
C MET A 154 -3.52 -2.73 -1.40
N SER A 155 -3.75 -1.60 -2.09
CA SER A 155 -4.66 -0.54 -1.61
C SER A 155 -6.07 -1.06 -1.42
N ILE A 156 -6.59 -1.79 -2.40
CA ILE A 156 -7.95 -2.33 -2.35
C ILE A 156 -8.07 -3.33 -1.21
N PHE A 157 -7.12 -4.26 -1.09
CA PHE A 157 -7.13 -5.22 0.02
C PHE A 157 -7.12 -4.51 1.38
N ALA A 158 -6.28 -3.49 1.55
CA ALA A 158 -6.22 -2.73 2.78
C ALA A 158 -7.53 -1.95 3.07
N ILE A 159 -8.12 -1.32 2.05
CA ILE A 159 -9.39 -0.62 2.17
C ILE A 159 -10.52 -1.59 2.51
N LEU A 160 -10.64 -2.71 1.80
CA LEU A 160 -11.65 -3.73 2.08
C LEU A 160 -11.50 -4.29 3.50
N SER A 161 -10.27 -4.56 3.94
CA SER A 161 -10.00 -5.01 5.31
C SER A 161 -10.44 -3.96 6.34
N ALA A 162 -10.18 -2.68 6.08
CA ALA A 162 -10.65 -1.58 6.93
C ALA A 162 -12.19 -1.50 6.95
N MET A 163 -12.84 -1.65 5.79
CA MET A 163 -14.30 -1.68 5.66
C MET A 163 -14.91 -2.82 6.46
N PHE A 164 -14.40 -4.05 6.31
CA PHE A 164 -14.87 -5.21 7.07
C PHE A 164 -14.64 -5.05 8.57
N TYR A 165 -13.54 -4.44 8.98
CA TYR A 165 -13.26 -4.18 10.39
C TYR A 165 -14.31 -3.28 11.05
N THR A 166 -15.06 -2.47 10.30
CA THR A 166 -16.11 -1.59 10.84
C THR A 166 -17.45 -2.29 11.10
N ILE A 167 -17.60 -3.56 10.68
CA ILE A 167 -18.85 -4.31 10.75
C ILE A 167 -18.83 -5.28 11.95
N ASP A 168 -19.96 -5.42 12.65
CA ASP A 168 -20.13 -6.34 13.78
C ASP A 168 -20.57 -7.72 13.31
N GLU A 169 -19.62 -8.66 13.25
CA GLU A 169 -19.82 -10.06 12.85
C GLU A 169 -20.84 -10.78 13.74
N ASN A 170 -20.91 -10.43 15.05
CA ASN A 170 -21.84 -11.07 15.96
C ASN A 170 -23.30 -10.72 15.66
N GLN A 171 -23.54 -9.45 15.24
CA GLN A 171 -24.88 -9.04 14.83
C GLN A 171 -25.32 -9.73 13.54
N ILE A 172 -24.40 -9.88 12.58
CA ILE A 172 -24.66 -10.64 11.35
C ILE A 172 -24.95 -12.11 11.68
N GLY A 173 -24.15 -12.74 12.54
CA GLY A 173 -24.37 -14.12 12.97
C GLY A 173 -25.74 -14.34 13.60
N LYS A 174 -26.20 -13.42 14.46
CA LYS A 174 -27.56 -13.45 15.06
C LYS A 174 -28.65 -13.32 14.00
N PHE A 175 -28.47 -12.44 13.01
CA PHE A 175 -29.43 -12.26 11.93
C PHE A 175 -29.55 -13.51 11.05
N ILE A 176 -28.42 -14.11 10.67
CA ILE A 176 -28.40 -15.35 9.89
C ILE A 176 -29.09 -16.49 10.66
N LYS A 177 -28.84 -16.61 11.98
CA LYS A 177 -29.46 -17.62 12.81
C LYS A 177 -30.99 -17.47 12.84
N LYS A 178 -31.48 -16.24 13.01
CA LYS A 178 -32.90 -15.93 13.00
C LYS A 178 -33.59 -16.35 11.69
N ILE A 179 -32.98 -16.05 10.52
CA ILE A 179 -33.52 -16.47 9.21
C ILE A 179 -33.61 -18.00 9.09
N LYS A 180 -32.66 -18.74 9.69
CA LYS A 180 -32.67 -20.21 9.66
C LYS A 180 -33.72 -20.81 10.55
N GLU A 181 -34.10 -20.15 11.64
CA GLU A 181 -35.13 -20.60 12.60
C GLU A 181 -36.55 -20.28 12.09
N GLU A 182 -36.71 -19.34 11.17
CA GLU A 182 -37.99 -18.95 10.54
C GLU A 182 -38.34 -19.78 9.29
N LYS A 183 -37.44 -20.66 8.84
CA LYS A 183 -37.65 -21.61 7.72
C LYS A 183 -37.89 -23.01 8.21
#